data_42c03ce454d6fbca556541b90eb1684b
#
_entry.id   42c03ce454d6fbca556541b90eb1684b
#
_cell.length_a   1.000
_cell.length_b   1.000
_cell.length_c   1.000
_cell.angle_alpha   90.00
_cell.angle_beta   90.00
_cell.angle_gamma   90.00
#
_symmetry.space_group_name_H-M   'P 1'
#
loop_
_entity.id
_entity.type
_entity.pdbx_description
1 polymer ?
#
loop_
_entity_poly.entity_id
_entity_poly.type
_entity_poly.pdbx_seq_one_letter_code
_entity_poly.pdbx_strand_id
1 'polypeptide(L)' 'VGNKAVQEVVGAIGMYKADKGIVVTNSTFTTSAVELASANNVELVDGEKIEEYKKRIIDNM' A
#
# COMPACT_ATOMS: atom_id res chain seq x y z
N VAL A 1 -1.79 -5.06 -9.13
CA VAL A 1 -2.80 -4.98 -8.06
C VAL A 1 -3.75 -3.83 -8.38
N GLY A 2 -5.01 -4.14 -8.45
CA GLY A 2 -6.04 -3.19 -8.83
C GLY A 2 -6.86 -2.66 -7.66
N ASN A 3 -7.97 -1.98 -8.01
CA ASN A 3 -8.82 -1.28 -7.06
C ASN A 3 -9.41 -2.16 -5.96
N LYS A 4 -9.68 -3.43 -6.26
CA LYS A 4 -10.34 -4.32 -5.30
C LYS A 4 -9.56 -4.45 -4.00
N ALA A 5 -8.24 -4.64 -4.09
CA ALA A 5 -7.39 -4.76 -2.90
C ALA A 5 -7.41 -3.47 -2.08
N VAL A 6 -7.36 -2.32 -2.75
CA VAL A 6 -7.41 -1.01 -2.09
C VAL A 6 -8.79 -0.78 -1.46
N GLN A 7 -9.87 -1.14 -2.17
CA GLN A 7 -11.23 -1.01 -1.66
C GLN A 7 -11.44 -1.83 -0.39
N GLU A 8 -10.89 -3.02 -0.33
CA GLU A 8 -10.97 -3.87 0.87
C GLU A 8 -10.29 -3.21 2.07
N VAL A 9 -9.13 -2.60 1.86
CA VAL A 9 -8.42 -1.90 2.92
C VAL A 9 -9.17 -0.64 3.35
N VAL A 10 -9.71 0.12 2.40
CA VAL A 10 -10.53 1.31 2.71
C VAL A 10 -11.73 0.91 3.58
N GLY A 11 -12.41 -0.19 3.23
CA GLY A 11 -13.51 -0.71 4.03
C GLY A 11 -13.08 -1.12 5.43
N ALA A 12 -11.91 -1.74 5.56
CA ALA A 12 -11.38 -2.16 6.85
C ALA A 12 -11.02 -0.95 7.73
N ILE A 13 -10.48 0.12 7.15
CA ILE A 13 -10.20 1.36 7.88
C ILE A 13 -11.48 1.88 8.55
N GLY A 14 -12.59 1.92 7.80
CA GLY A 14 -13.88 2.35 8.35
C GLY A 14 -14.42 1.41 9.40
N MET A 15 -14.34 0.09 9.14
CA MET A 15 -14.87 -0.93 10.05
C MET A 15 -14.12 -0.96 11.39
N TYR A 16 -12.80 -0.88 11.37
CA TYR A 16 -11.96 -0.98 12.56
C TYR A 16 -11.57 0.37 13.14
N LYS A 17 -12.06 1.47 12.55
CA LYS A 17 -11.74 2.84 12.97
C LYS A 17 -10.24 3.10 13.01
N ALA A 18 -9.52 2.56 12.02
CA ALA A 18 -8.10 2.77 11.89
C ALA A 18 -7.82 4.14 11.25
N ASP A 19 -6.65 4.70 11.52
CA ASP A 19 -6.26 5.99 10.96
C ASP A 19 -5.66 5.86 9.56
N LYS A 20 -5.13 4.68 9.23
CA LYS A 20 -4.37 4.47 7.99
C LYS A 20 -4.43 3.00 7.59
N GLY A 21 -4.40 2.74 6.28
CA GLY A 21 -4.25 1.40 5.74
C GLY A 21 -2.96 1.29 4.95
N ILE A 22 -2.45 0.08 4.80
CA ILE A 22 -1.25 -0.21 4.01
C ILE A 22 -1.53 -1.44 3.16
N VAL A 23 -1.22 -1.35 1.85
CA VAL A 23 -1.28 -2.49 0.94
C VAL A 23 0.12 -2.77 0.44
N VAL A 24 0.59 -3.99 0.66
CA VAL A 24 1.94 -4.42 0.26
C VAL A 24 1.83 -5.49 -0.82
N THR A 25 2.59 -5.35 -1.89
CA THR A 25 2.67 -6.34 -2.96
C THR A 25 4.09 -6.38 -3.53
N ASN A 26 4.50 -7.53 -4.04
CA ASN A 26 5.75 -7.64 -4.78
C ASN A 26 5.57 -7.34 -6.28
N SER A 27 4.38 -6.90 -6.67
CA SER A 27 4.04 -6.48 -8.03
C SER A 27 3.89 -4.97 -8.10
N THR A 28 3.09 -4.47 -9.05
CA THR A 28 2.82 -3.04 -9.21
C THR A 28 1.33 -2.75 -8.98
N PHE A 29 1.00 -1.48 -8.84
CA PHE A 29 -0.39 -1.04 -8.68
C PHE A 29 -0.88 -0.36 -9.96
N THR A 30 -2.18 -0.50 -10.25
CA THR A 30 -2.80 0.23 -11.36
C THR A 30 -2.91 1.72 -10.99
N THR A 31 -3.05 2.57 -12.01
CA THR A 31 -3.24 4.01 -11.80
C THR A 31 -4.49 4.28 -10.96
N SER A 32 -5.58 3.55 -11.23
CA SER A 32 -6.82 3.68 -10.45
C SER A 32 -6.62 3.32 -8.99
N ALA A 33 -5.84 2.28 -8.70
CA ALA A 33 -5.54 1.87 -7.32
C ALA A 33 -4.74 2.95 -6.59
N VAL A 34 -3.78 3.56 -7.26
CA VAL A 34 -2.97 4.66 -6.70
C VAL A 34 -3.86 5.86 -6.35
N GLU A 35 -4.75 6.24 -7.26
CA GLU A 35 -5.67 7.35 -7.04
C GLU A 35 -6.62 7.09 -5.88
N LEU A 36 -7.19 5.89 -5.83
CA LEU A 36 -8.10 5.50 -4.74
C LEU A 36 -7.40 5.50 -3.39
N ALA A 37 -6.19 4.95 -3.34
CA ALA A 37 -5.39 4.92 -2.11
C ALA A 37 -5.07 6.33 -1.62
N SER A 38 -4.65 7.20 -2.53
CA SER A 38 -4.32 8.59 -2.20
C SER A 38 -5.51 9.34 -1.59
N ALA A 39 -6.71 9.08 -2.11
CA ALA A 39 -7.94 9.73 -1.64
C ALA A 39 -8.42 9.20 -0.27
N ASN A 40 -7.93 8.04 0.18
CA ASN A 40 -8.48 7.35 1.35
C ASN A 40 -7.45 7.00 2.43
N ASN A 41 -6.32 7.68 2.44
CA ASN A 41 -5.26 7.48 3.44
C ASN A 41 -4.74 6.04 3.49
N VAL A 42 -4.53 5.46 2.31
CA VAL A 42 -3.95 4.13 2.15
C VAL A 42 -2.55 4.28 1.54
N GLU A 43 -1.55 3.72 2.20
CA GLU A 43 -0.19 3.68 1.66
C GLU A 43 -0.03 2.43 0.81
N LEU A 44 0.60 2.59 -0.36
CA LEU A 44 0.89 1.48 -1.26
C LEU A 44 2.39 1.20 -1.25
N VAL A 45 2.74 -0.05 -1.00
CA VAL A 45 4.14 -0.50 -1.01
C VAL A 45 4.26 -1.58 -2.08
N ASP A 46 4.85 -1.23 -3.23
CA ASP A 46 5.03 -2.15 -4.34
C ASP A 46 6.37 -2.90 -4.26
N GLY A 47 6.65 -3.75 -5.26
CA GLY A 47 7.88 -4.52 -5.29
C GLY A 47 9.13 -3.67 -5.29
N GLU A 48 9.11 -2.53 -5.96
CA GLU A 48 10.22 -1.59 -6.02
C GLU A 48 10.50 -0.97 -4.66
N LYS A 49 9.46 -0.55 -3.94
CA LYS A 49 9.58 -0.02 -2.59
C LYS A 49 10.10 -1.07 -1.61
N ILE A 50 9.64 -2.31 -1.75
CA ILE A 50 10.12 -3.42 -0.91
C ILE A 50 11.63 -3.59 -1.08
N GLU A 51 12.13 -3.54 -2.31
CA GLU A 51 13.55 -3.65 -2.60
C GLU A 51 14.35 -2.49 -1.99
N GLU A 52 13.82 -1.28 -2.04
CA GLU A 52 14.43 -0.12 -1.40
C GLU A 52 14.54 -0.30 0.11
N TYR A 53 13.49 -0.79 0.75
CA TYR A 53 13.51 -1.06 2.20
C TYR A 53 14.53 -2.12 2.57
N LYS A 54 14.59 -3.20 1.80
CA LYS A 54 15.59 -4.26 2.00
C LYS A 54 17.01 -3.71 1.90
N LYS A 55 17.26 -2.89 0.91
CA LYS A 55 18.56 -2.27 0.69
C LYS A 55 18.97 -1.38 1.87
N ARG A 56 18.04 -0.58 2.38
CA ARG A 56 18.29 0.27 3.55
C ARG A 56 18.65 -0.55 4.78
N ILE A 57 17.95 -1.64 5.01
CA ILE A 57 18.20 -2.53 6.15
C ILE A 57 19.60 -3.12 6.04
N ILE A 58 19.98 -3.59 4.85
CA ILE A 58 21.31 -4.17 4.61
C ILE A 58 22.41 -3.12 4.79
N ASP A 59 22.23 -1.93 4.25
CA ASP A 59 23.20 -0.84 4.32
C ASP A 59 23.42 -0.33 5.75
N ASN A 60 22.44 -0.51 6.63
CA ASN A 60 22.51 -0.09 8.03
C ASN A 60 23.00 -1.19 8.98
N MET A 61 23.27 -2.34 8.45
CA MET A 61 23.85 -3.45 9.22
C MET A 61 25.37 -3.39 9.21
#